data_63e05ac265915fb06ad7d44726407599
#
_entry.id   63e05ac265915fb06ad7d44726407599
#
_cell.length_a   1.000
_cell.length_b   1.000
_cell.length_c   1.000
_cell.angle_alpha   90.00
_cell.angle_beta   90.00
_cell.angle_gamma   90.00
#
_symmetry.space_group_name_H-M   'P 1'
#
loop_
_entity.id
_entity.type
_entity.pdbx_description
1 polymer ?
#
loop_
_entity_poly.entity_id
_entity_poly.type
_entity_poly.pdbx_seq_one_letter_code
_entity_poly.pdbx_strand_id
1 'polypeptide(L)'
;VFGEPMVANSYFLKDVLREQWQFDGYITSDCGAVSGAAQRHKYRPTVAEAAAESLKAGTNLNCGEGYRHLGDAYKAGLVTKELIHERTAQLFKTRFRLGMFDDPAEVAYSTIGPEHIHSDEHVALAREAARKSIVLLKNKDNILPLSKDTRVPYLTGPFANSSDMLMGSYYGVTSNLVTILEGITDALAPGTSLNYRSGALPFHENINPKNYAPFVAGYSDVTIAVVGLTADREGEEVDAIASDHEGDKHDLQLPANQVAYIKELVAHKKEKPLVLIVASGSPVSLEGIEEHCDAILQIWYPGEQGGNAVADVLFGDYSPSGHLPLTFPRNIDQVPPYDDYSMQGRTYK
;
A
#
# COMPACT_ATOMS: atom_id res chain seq x y z
N VAL A 1 17.08 14.64 7.69
CA VAL A 1 17.66 13.79 8.75
C VAL A 1 18.70 14.62 9.47
N PHE A 2 18.62 14.71 10.81
CA PHE A 2 19.51 15.52 11.64
C PHE A 2 19.65 17.00 11.18
N GLY A 3 18.55 17.60 10.71
CA GLY A 3 18.54 18.99 10.25
C GLY A 3 19.00 19.22 8.81
N GLU A 4 19.36 18.16 8.08
CA GLU A 4 19.77 18.23 6.67
C GLU A 4 18.83 17.41 5.78
N PRO A 5 18.44 17.92 4.58
CA PRO A 5 17.74 17.10 3.58
C PRO A 5 18.61 15.91 3.15
N MET A 6 18.02 14.72 3.03
CA MET A 6 18.77 13.51 2.69
C MET A 6 19.54 13.67 1.37
N VAL A 7 18.99 14.35 0.37
CA VAL A 7 19.65 14.60 -0.93
C VAL A 7 20.94 15.40 -0.83
N ALA A 8 21.14 16.13 0.28
CA ALA A 8 22.32 16.95 0.54
C ALA A 8 23.15 16.46 1.74
N ASN A 9 22.80 15.31 2.33
CA ASN A 9 23.47 14.79 3.51
C ASN A 9 24.70 13.96 3.15
N SER A 10 25.88 14.60 3.26
CA SER A 10 27.16 13.96 2.93
C SER A 10 27.49 12.77 3.82
N TYR A 11 27.11 12.80 5.10
CA TYR A 11 27.40 11.71 6.02
C TYR A 11 26.76 10.39 5.54
N PHE A 12 25.46 10.41 5.26
CA PHE A 12 24.78 9.18 4.80
C PHE A 12 25.17 8.80 3.38
N LEU A 13 25.30 9.76 2.46
CA LEU A 13 25.51 9.46 1.05
C LEU A 13 26.97 9.16 0.69
N LYS A 14 27.94 9.70 1.44
CA LYS A 14 29.37 9.43 1.24
C LYS A 14 29.90 8.47 2.29
N ASP A 15 29.95 8.91 3.55
CA ASP A 15 30.69 8.18 4.59
C ASP A 15 30.06 6.81 4.85
N VAL A 16 28.71 6.73 4.94
CA VAL A 16 28.03 5.45 5.17
C VAL A 16 27.88 4.68 3.86
N LEU A 17 27.17 5.24 2.87
CA LEU A 17 26.78 4.48 1.69
C LEU A 17 27.99 4.14 0.80
N ARG A 18 28.83 5.14 0.47
CA ARG A 18 29.98 4.94 -0.41
C ARG A 18 31.17 4.30 0.27
N GLU A 19 31.56 4.79 1.46
CA GLU A 19 32.79 4.36 2.12
C GLU A 19 32.58 3.11 2.96
N GLN A 20 31.60 3.09 3.87
CA GLN A 20 31.39 1.93 4.75
C GLN A 20 30.74 0.76 4.02
N TRP A 21 29.70 1.02 3.22
CA TRP A 21 28.96 -0.03 2.50
C TRP A 21 29.52 -0.34 1.11
N GLN A 22 30.50 0.42 0.62
CA GLN A 22 31.14 0.24 -0.68
C GLN A 22 30.15 0.22 -1.86
N PHE A 23 29.05 0.95 -1.74
CA PHE A 23 28.04 1.04 -2.80
C PHE A 23 28.60 1.83 -3.99
N ASP A 24 28.69 1.22 -5.16
CA ASP A 24 29.31 1.79 -6.37
C ASP A 24 28.30 2.12 -7.49
N GLY A 25 27.00 1.97 -7.23
CA GLY A 25 25.89 2.40 -8.11
C GLY A 25 25.68 3.92 -8.09
N TYR A 26 24.70 4.41 -8.82
CA TYR A 26 24.30 5.83 -8.75
C TYR A 26 23.25 6.06 -7.66
N ILE A 27 23.16 7.30 -7.21
CA ILE A 27 22.15 7.76 -6.23
C ILE A 27 21.17 8.67 -6.98
N THR A 28 19.89 8.33 -6.93
CA THR A 28 18.81 9.19 -7.44
C THR A 28 18.11 9.91 -6.29
N SER A 29 17.64 11.13 -6.57
CA SER A 29 16.74 11.82 -5.63
C SER A 29 15.32 11.30 -5.76
N ASP A 30 14.52 11.50 -4.73
CA ASP A 30 13.09 11.53 -4.87
C ASP A 30 12.65 12.72 -5.74
N CYS A 31 11.44 12.61 -6.34
CA CYS A 31 10.94 13.64 -7.24
C CYS A 31 10.68 14.97 -6.52
N GLY A 32 11.30 16.04 -7.04
CA GLY A 32 11.23 17.35 -6.43
C GLY A 32 12.09 17.58 -5.19
N ALA A 33 12.77 16.56 -4.64
CA ALA A 33 13.51 16.68 -3.39
C ALA A 33 14.67 17.67 -3.45
N VAL A 34 15.39 17.76 -4.57
CA VAL A 34 16.51 18.71 -4.73
C VAL A 34 15.99 20.16 -4.72
N SER A 35 14.95 20.48 -5.48
CA SER A 35 14.34 21.82 -5.44
C SER A 35 13.64 22.10 -4.11
N GLY A 36 13.01 21.06 -3.52
CA GLY A 36 12.37 21.11 -2.22
C GLY A 36 13.32 21.51 -1.09
N ALA A 37 14.60 21.13 -1.17
CA ALA A 37 15.60 21.53 -0.19
C ALA A 37 15.73 23.07 -0.07
N ALA A 38 15.53 23.83 -1.16
CA ALA A 38 15.47 25.29 -1.12
C ALA A 38 14.04 25.78 -0.90
N GLN A 39 13.07 25.30 -1.67
CA GLN A 39 11.73 25.87 -1.73
C GLN A 39 10.86 25.56 -0.52
N ARG A 40 10.93 24.30 -0.04
CA ARG A 40 10.11 23.80 1.08
C ARG A 40 10.87 23.84 2.40
N HIS A 41 12.03 23.22 2.45
CA HIS A 41 12.83 23.09 3.69
C HIS A 41 13.68 24.32 4.03
N LYS A 42 13.83 25.28 3.12
CA LYS A 42 14.65 26.50 3.31
C LYS A 42 16.10 26.21 3.74
N TYR A 43 16.61 25.02 3.36
CA TYR A 43 17.96 24.58 3.69
C TYR A 43 19.03 25.42 2.97
N ARG A 44 18.75 25.86 1.74
CA ARG A 44 19.55 26.81 1.00
C ARG A 44 18.67 27.92 0.42
N PRO A 45 19.20 29.13 0.23
CA PRO A 45 18.43 30.28 -0.29
C PRO A 45 17.88 30.05 -1.70
N THR A 46 18.64 29.36 -2.57
CA THR A 46 18.29 29.16 -3.99
C THR A 46 18.33 27.69 -4.38
N VAL A 47 17.60 27.35 -5.46
CA VAL A 47 17.64 25.99 -6.02
C VAL A 47 19.03 25.65 -6.59
N ALA A 48 19.76 26.64 -7.12
CA ALA A 48 21.11 26.43 -7.59
C ALA A 48 22.08 26.00 -6.47
N GLU A 49 21.97 26.62 -5.29
CA GLU A 49 22.74 26.23 -4.11
C GLU A 49 22.33 24.84 -3.59
N ALA A 50 21.01 24.56 -3.55
CA ALA A 50 20.52 23.25 -3.15
C ALA A 50 20.99 22.14 -4.12
N ALA A 51 20.97 22.40 -5.43
CA ALA A 51 21.49 21.49 -6.45
C ALA A 51 23.00 21.24 -6.31
N ALA A 52 23.75 22.32 -6.02
CA ALA A 52 25.20 22.20 -5.78
C ALA A 52 25.50 21.32 -4.56
N GLU A 53 24.82 21.55 -3.46
CA GLU A 53 25.00 20.76 -2.23
C GLU A 53 24.59 19.28 -2.43
N SER A 54 23.47 19.04 -3.12
CA SER A 54 23.03 17.67 -3.44
C SER A 54 24.05 16.93 -4.31
N LEU A 55 24.60 17.62 -5.34
CA LEU A 55 25.63 17.05 -6.20
C LEU A 55 26.90 16.74 -5.42
N LYS A 56 27.36 17.67 -4.56
CA LYS A 56 28.52 17.48 -3.67
C LYS A 56 28.31 16.34 -2.69
N ALA A 57 27.12 16.21 -2.12
CA ALA A 57 26.78 15.13 -1.21
C ALA A 57 26.77 13.74 -1.87
N GLY A 58 26.62 13.67 -3.19
CA GLY A 58 26.69 12.39 -3.91
C GLY A 58 25.47 12.02 -4.73
N THR A 59 24.40 12.83 -4.73
CA THR A 59 23.23 12.61 -5.57
C THR A 59 23.60 12.78 -7.04
N ASN A 60 23.48 11.70 -7.83
CA ASN A 60 23.90 11.67 -9.23
C ASN A 60 22.78 12.08 -10.18
N LEU A 61 21.55 11.61 -9.91
CA LEU A 61 20.38 11.80 -10.74
C LEU A 61 19.28 12.51 -9.95
N ASN A 62 18.70 13.52 -10.55
CA ASN A 62 17.59 14.23 -9.98
C ASN A 62 16.27 13.87 -10.68
N CYS A 63 15.27 13.44 -9.93
CA CYS A 63 13.89 13.42 -10.39
C CYS A 63 13.29 14.82 -10.17
N GLY A 64 12.85 15.48 -11.26
CA GLY A 64 12.31 16.84 -11.24
C GLY A 64 13.28 17.90 -11.77
N GLU A 65 13.04 19.16 -11.42
CA GLU A 65 13.65 20.33 -12.07
C GLU A 65 14.98 20.81 -11.43
N GLY A 66 15.32 20.29 -10.23
CA GLY A 66 16.44 20.83 -9.43
C GLY A 66 17.77 20.96 -10.17
N TYR A 67 18.15 19.92 -10.90
CA TYR A 67 19.45 19.90 -11.62
C TYR A 67 19.48 20.70 -12.93
N ARG A 68 18.37 21.26 -13.39
CA ARG A 68 18.36 22.28 -14.44
C ARG A 68 19.14 23.55 -14.02
N HIS A 69 19.25 23.78 -12.69
CA HIS A 69 20.00 24.89 -12.11
C HIS A 69 21.51 24.63 -11.91
N LEU A 70 22.03 23.45 -12.31
CA LEU A 70 23.48 23.16 -12.21
C LEU A 70 24.32 24.07 -13.10
N GLY A 71 23.77 24.55 -14.22
CA GLY A 71 24.45 25.53 -15.08
C GLY A 71 24.67 26.88 -14.35
N ASP A 72 23.71 27.31 -13.57
CA ASP A 72 23.81 28.54 -12.77
C ASP A 72 24.74 28.31 -11.57
N ALA A 73 24.67 27.16 -10.92
CA ALA A 73 25.58 26.76 -9.86
C ALA A 73 27.04 26.74 -10.33
N TYR A 74 27.28 26.24 -11.55
CA TYR A 74 28.63 26.25 -12.16
C TYR A 74 29.13 27.67 -12.42
N LYS A 75 28.30 28.54 -13.03
CA LYS A 75 28.66 29.95 -13.26
C LYS A 75 28.96 30.70 -11.97
N ALA A 76 28.25 30.37 -10.89
CA ALA A 76 28.47 30.93 -9.56
C ALA A 76 29.67 30.30 -8.81
N GLY A 77 30.39 29.35 -9.41
CA GLY A 77 31.55 28.69 -8.78
C GLY A 77 31.18 27.73 -7.65
N LEU A 78 29.89 27.33 -7.53
CA LEU A 78 29.42 26.44 -6.47
C LEU A 78 29.75 24.98 -6.74
N VAL A 79 29.90 24.58 -8.01
CA VAL A 79 30.32 23.26 -8.46
C VAL A 79 31.40 23.37 -9.53
N THR A 80 32.21 22.33 -9.66
CA THR A 80 33.28 22.26 -10.71
C THR A 80 32.83 21.34 -11.84
N LYS A 81 33.48 21.50 -13.00
CA LYS A 81 33.24 20.62 -14.14
C LYS A 81 33.66 19.16 -13.82
N GLU A 82 34.75 19.02 -13.08
CA GLU A 82 35.27 17.71 -12.66
C GLU A 82 34.24 16.96 -11.79
N LEU A 83 33.62 17.65 -10.84
CA LEU A 83 32.57 17.06 -10.00
C LEU A 83 31.36 16.62 -10.84
N ILE A 84 30.90 17.46 -11.77
CA ILE A 84 29.81 17.10 -12.68
C ILE A 84 30.18 15.85 -13.51
N HIS A 85 31.41 15.81 -14.06
CA HIS A 85 31.90 14.64 -14.79
C HIS A 85 31.91 13.39 -13.93
N GLU A 86 32.45 13.48 -12.71
CA GLU A 86 32.49 12.35 -11.77
C GLU A 86 31.10 11.79 -11.52
N ARG A 87 30.12 12.64 -11.17
CA ARG A 87 28.73 12.21 -10.91
C ARG A 87 28.06 11.63 -12.14
N THR A 88 28.31 12.22 -13.30
CA THR A 88 27.81 11.71 -14.58
C THR A 88 28.43 10.35 -14.92
N ALA A 89 29.73 10.19 -14.72
CA ALA A 89 30.42 8.91 -14.96
C ALA A 89 29.84 7.78 -14.06
N GLN A 90 29.58 8.07 -12.79
CA GLN A 90 28.94 7.11 -11.89
C GLN A 90 27.54 6.69 -12.37
N LEU A 91 26.74 7.62 -12.87
CA LEU A 91 25.44 7.34 -13.46
C LEU A 91 25.55 6.48 -14.72
N PHE A 92 26.41 6.85 -15.66
CA PHE A 92 26.59 6.12 -16.91
C PHE A 92 27.22 4.73 -16.72
N LYS A 93 28.04 4.53 -15.67
CA LYS A 93 28.59 3.20 -15.33
C LYS A 93 27.49 2.14 -15.22
N THR A 94 26.36 2.47 -14.60
CA THR A 94 25.21 1.55 -14.51
C THR A 94 24.60 1.29 -15.88
N ARG A 95 24.48 2.31 -16.73
CA ARG A 95 23.97 2.15 -18.09
C ARG A 95 24.86 1.24 -18.95
N PHE A 96 26.19 1.37 -18.82
CA PHE A 96 27.14 0.45 -19.47
C PHE A 96 27.00 -0.97 -18.93
N ARG A 97 26.87 -1.14 -17.61
CA ARG A 97 26.66 -2.47 -17.01
C ARG A 97 25.36 -3.14 -17.45
N LEU A 98 24.33 -2.36 -17.77
CA LEU A 98 23.06 -2.86 -18.31
C LEU A 98 23.11 -3.17 -19.81
N GLY A 99 24.23 -2.93 -20.48
CA GLY A 99 24.36 -3.14 -21.92
C GLY A 99 23.56 -2.16 -22.77
N MET A 100 23.20 -0.97 -22.23
CA MET A 100 22.34 -0.03 -22.96
C MET A 100 23.01 0.58 -24.20
N PHE A 101 24.30 0.39 -24.38
CA PHE A 101 25.09 0.88 -25.51
C PHE A 101 25.63 -0.27 -26.37
N ASP A 102 25.34 -1.52 -26.01
CA ASP A 102 25.78 -2.72 -26.69
C ASP A 102 24.72 -3.16 -27.75
N ASP A 103 25.10 -4.06 -28.66
CA ASP A 103 24.13 -4.68 -29.55
C ASP A 103 23.10 -5.45 -28.71
N PRO A 104 21.78 -5.21 -28.90
CA PRO A 104 20.75 -5.93 -28.15
C PRO A 104 20.90 -7.47 -28.23
N ALA A 105 21.48 -8.00 -29.29
CA ALA A 105 21.76 -9.44 -29.43
C ALA A 105 22.80 -9.96 -28.42
N GLU A 106 23.66 -9.10 -27.90
CA GLU A 106 24.69 -9.43 -26.92
C GLU A 106 24.21 -9.23 -25.47
N VAL A 107 23.06 -8.58 -25.27
CA VAL A 107 22.50 -8.30 -23.95
C VAL A 107 21.57 -9.42 -23.51
N ALA A 108 21.95 -10.16 -22.47
CA ALA A 108 21.19 -11.33 -22.00
C ALA A 108 19.70 -11.06 -21.70
N TYR A 109 19.39 -9.87 -21.17
CA TYR A 109 18.00 -9.50 -20.83
C TYR A 109 17.15 -9.07 -22.02
N SER A 110 17.74 -8.83 -23.20
CA SER A 110 17.00 -8.45 -24.42
C SER A 110 16.14 -9.59 -24.98
N THR A 111 16.36 -10.82 -24.49
CA THR A 111 15.57 -12.00 -24.85
C THR A 111 14.29 -12.14 -24.05
N ILE A 112 14.10 -11.33 -23.01
CA ILE A 112 12.89 -11.33 -22.18
C ILE A 112 11.83 -10.51 -22.89
N GLY A 113 10.87 -11.17 -23.52
CA GLY A 113 9.81 -10.54 -24.29
C GLY A 113 8.49 -10.40 -23.54
N PRO A 114 7.46 -9.87 -24.25
CA PRO A 114 6.12 -9.64 -23.68
C PRO A 114 5.43 -10.91 -23.17
N GLU A 115 5.84 -12.09 -23.65
CA GLU A 115 5.30 -13.40 -23.24
C GLU A 115 5.50 -13.70 -21.75
N HIS A 116 6.46 -13.02 -21.10
CA HIS A 116 6.68 -13.12 -19.66
C HIS A 116 5.72 -12.25 -18.83
N ILE A 117 5.05 -11.27 -19.47
CA ILE A 117 4.08 -10.42 -18.78
C ILE A 117 2.83 -11.25 -18.51
N HIS A 118 2.40 -11.31 -17.24
CA HIS A 118 1.21 -12.03 -16.82
C HIS A 118 1.24 -13.53 -17.18
N SER A 119 2.43 -14.16 -17.09
CA SER A 119 2.57 -15.60 -17.24
C SER A 119 1.90 -16.34 -16.08
N ASP A 120 1.56 -17.62 -16.27
CA ASP A 120 0.98 -18.45 -15.21
C ASP A 120 1.84 -18.47 -13.93
N GLU A 121 3.17 -18.44 -14.09
CA GLU A 121 4.12 -18.36 -12.98
C GLU A 121 3.98 -17.01 -12.23
N HIS A 122 3.83 -15.89 -12.93
CA HIS A 122 3.66 -14.58 -12.31
C HIS A 122 2.30 -14.47 -11.61
N VAL A 123 1.24 -15.01 -12.21
CA VAL A 123 -0.09 -15.09 -11.57
C VAL A 123 -0.04 -15.94 -10.28
N ALA A 124 0.63 -17.10 -10.32
CA ALA A 124 0.82 -17.94 -9.15
C ALA A 124 1.64 -17.22 -8.05
N LEU A 125 2.69 -16.50 -8.44
CA LEU A 125 3.51 -15.69 -7.53
C LEU A 125 2.69 -14.55 -6.91
N ALA A 126 1.84 -13.88 -7.68
CA ALA A 126 0.93 -12.83 -7.18
C ALA A 126 -0.02 -13.40 -6.10
N ARG A 127 -0.61 -14.59 -6.33
CA ARG A 127 -1.44 -15.27 -5.32
C ARG A 127 -0.62 -15.63 -4.09
N GLU A 128 0.59 -16.14 -4.26
CA GLU A 128 1.48 -16.46 -3.15
C GLU A 128 1.83 -15.24 -2.32
N ALA A 129 2.19 -14.13 -2.95
CA ALA A 129 2.48 -12.87 -2.27
C ALA A 129 1.26 -12.35 -1.50
N ALA A 130 0.08 -12.37 -2.13
CA ALA A 130 -1.16 -11.94 -1.49
C ALA A 130 -1.48 -12.77 -0.24
N ARG A 131 -1.51 -14.12 -0.32
CA ARG A 131 -1.81 -14.96 0.85
C ARG A 131 -0.79 -14.86 1.97
N LYS A 132 0.50 -14.62 1.63
CA LYS A 132 1.57 -14.41 2.63
C LYS A 132 1.47 -13.05 3.33
N SER A 133 0.85 -12.05 2.69
CA SER A 133 0.67 -10.72 3.28
C SER A 133 -0.53 -10.62 4.21
N ILE A 134 -1.53 -11.50 4.08
CA ILE A 134 -2.74 -11.47 4.91
C ILE A 134 -2.40 -11.69 6.38
N VAL A 135 -2.87 -10.77 7.24
CA VAL A 135 -2.66 -10.80 8.69
C VAL A 135 -3.93 -11.22 9.39
N LEU A 136 -3.86 -12.25 10.22
CA LEU A 136 -4.95 -12.65 11.12
C LEU A 136 -4.87 -11.84 12.42
N LEU A 137 -5.73 -10.82 12.56
CA LEU A 137 -5.75 -9.95 13.73
C LEU A 137 -6.55 -10.55 14.88
N LYS A 138 -7.59 -11.32 14.58
CA LYS A 138 -8.46 -11.96 15.58
C LYS A 138 -9.00 -13.28 15.04
N ASN A 139 -9.07 -14.30 15.89
CA ASN A 139 -9.72 -15.58 15.60
C ASN A 139 -10.26 -16.19 16.89
N LYS A 140 -11.43 -15.68 17.31
CA LYS A 140 -12.09 -16.12 18.53
C LYS A 140 -12.59 -17.57 18.35
N ASP A 141 -12.35 -18.39 19.35
CA ASP A 141 -12.79 -19.79 19.40
C ASP A 141 -12.40 -20.63 18.17
N ASN A 142 -11.33 -20.21 17.45
CA ASN A 142 -10.89 -20.82 16.21
C ASN A 142 -11.99 -20.93 15.15
N ILE A 143 -12.77 -19.87 14.96
CA ILE A 143 -13.82 -19.83 13.92
C ILE A 143 -13.25 -19.99 12.51
N LEU A 144 -12.03 -19.49 12.26
CA LEU A 144 -11.29 -19.78 11.04
C LEU A 144 -10.34 -21.00 11.26
N PRO A 145 -10.19 -21.86 10.26
CA PRO A 145 -10.80 -21.80 8.93
C PRO A 145 -12.30 -22.16 8.94
N LEU A 146 -13.04 -21.54 8.03
CA LEU A 146 -14.43 -21.91 7.76
C LEU A 146 -14.50 -23.23 6.99
N SER A 147 -15.59 -23.98 7.16
CA SER A 147 -15.82 -25.15 6.31
C SER A 147 -16.27 -24.71 4.91
N LYS A 148 -15.69 -25.34 3.87
CA LYS A 148 -16.16 -25.17 2.47
C LYS A 148 -17.59 -25.69 2.27
N ASP A 149 -18.07 -26.57 3.17
CA ASP A 149 -19.44 -27.12 3.18
C ASP A 149 -20.41 -26.23 3.98
N THR A 150 -20.02 -25.03 4.37
CA THR A 150 -20.95 -24.07 5.01
C THR A 150 -22.15 -23.84 4.10
N ARG A 151 -23.35 -24.18 4.58
CA ARG A 151 -24.54 -24.27 3.70
C ARG A 151 -25.04 -22.93 3.20
N VAL A 152 -25.05 -21.92 4.07
CA VAL A 152 -25.61 -20.59 3.78
C VAL A 152 -24.65 -19.50 4.26
N PRO A 153 -23.47 -19.36 3.67
CA PRO A 153 -22.60 -18.23 3.94
C PRO A 153 -23.21 -16.93 3.38
N TYR A 154 -22.98 -15.82 4.07
CA TYR A 154 -23.38 -14.48 3.65
C TYR A 154 -22.14 -13.60 3.46
N LEU A 155 -21.88 -13.19 2.24
CA LEU A 155 -20.84 -12.23 1.90
C LEU A 155 -21.45 -10.85 1.69
N THR A 156 -20.88 -9.83 2.32
CA THR A 156 -21.41 -8.47 2.26
C THR A 156 -20.30 -7.43 2.39
N GLY A 157 -20.68 -6.16 2.30
CA GLY A 157 -19.77 -5.03 2.38
C GLY A 157 -19.46 -4.42 1.02
N PRO A 158 -19.06 -3.13 1.02
CA PRO A 158 -18.87 -2.36 -0.23
C PRO A 158 -17.77 -2.91 -1.13
N PHE A 159 -16.80 -3.62 -0.55
CA PHE A 159 -15.62 -4.08 -1.27
C PHE A 159 -15.60 -5.58 -1.59
N ALA A 160 -16.65 -6.31 -1.23
CA ALA A 160 -16.70 -7.75 -1.51
C ALA A 160 -16.62 -8.09 -3.01
N ASN A 161 -17.15 -7.22 -3.87
CA ASN A 161 -17.11 -7.36 -5.34
C ASN A 161 -16.51 -6.10 -5.99
N SER A 162 -15.39 -5.60 -5.45
CA SER A 162 -14.69 -4.43 -5.98
C SER A 162 -13.35 -4.84 -6.54
N SER A 163 -13.11 -4.49 -7.81
CA SER A 163 -11.79 -4.59 -8.44
C SER A 163 -10.86 -3.47 -7.96
N ASP A 164 -11.39 -2.28 -7.71
CA ASP A 164 -10.59 -1.12 -7.34
C ASP A 164 -9.90 -1.31 -5.99
N MET A 165 -10.59 -1.99 -5.04
CA MET A 165 -10.02 -2.32 -3.74
C MET A 165 -8.81 -3.27 -3.84
N LEU A 166 -8.69 -4.07 -4.90
CA LEU A 166 -7.57 -5.00 -5.07
C LEU A 166 -6.27 -4.28 -5.41
N MET A 167 -6.36 -3.07 -5.97
CA MET A 167 -5.24 -2.33 -6.54
C MET A 167 -4.77 -1.23 -5.59
N GLY A 168 -3.46 -1.22 -5.27
CA GLY A 168 -2.82 -0.10 -4.58
C GLY A 168 -2.53 1.06 -5.51
N SER A 169 -1.89 2.13 -5.01
CA SER A 169 -1.37 3.21 -5.85
C SER A 169 -0.29 2.70 -6.81
N TYR A 170 -0.16 3.33 -7.97
CA TYR A 170 0.85 2.98 -9.00
C TYR A 170 0.76 1.56 -9.54
N TYR A 171 -0.46 1.03 -9.63
CA TYR A 171 -0.72 -0.32 -10.15
C TYR A 171 -0.58 -0.41 -11.67
N GLY A 172 -0.24 -1.60 -12.14
CA GLY A 172 -0.38 -1.97 -13.55
C GLY A 172 -1.80 -2.45 -13.87
N VAL A 173 -2.17 -2.40 -15.14
CA VAL A 173 -3.44 -2.95 -15.61
C VAL A 173 -3.29 -4.45 -15.85
N THR A 174 -4.16 -5.24 -15.23
CA THR A 174 -4.28 -6.69 -15.51
C THR A 174 -5.64 -7.01 -16.11
N SER A 175 -5.71 -8.06 -16.89
CA SER A 175 -6.96 -8.55 -17.52
C SER A 175 -7.76 -9.49 -16.61
N ASN A 176 -7.22 -9.89 -15.45
CA ASN A 176 -7.80 -10.94 -14.62
C ASN A 176 -7.74 -10.59 -13.12
N LEU A 177 -8.59 -9.64 -12.71
CA LEU A 177 -8.77 -9.29 -11.30
C LEU A 177 -9.80 -10.22 -10.67
N VAL A 178 -9.39 -11.01 -9.69
CA VAL A 178 -10.28 -11.89 -8.94
C VAL A 178 -10.78 -11.19 -7.68
N THR A 179 -12.05 -10.80 -7.66
CA THR A 179 -12.69 -10.17 -6.49
C THR A 179 -12.84 -11.15 -5.32
N ILE A 180 -13.08 -10.62 -4.12
CA ILE A 180 -13.32 -11.47 -2.93
C ILE A 180 -14.55 -12.35 -3.16
N LEU A 181 -15.59 -11.82 -3.81
CA LEU A 181 -16.80 -12.58 -4.17
C LEU A 181 -16.47 -13.76 -5.08
N GLU A 182 -15.67 -13.55 -6.13
CA GLU A 182 -15.29 -14.61 -7.07
C GLU A 182 -14.45 -15.68 -6.37
N GLY A 183 -13.38 -15.27 -5.65
CA GLY A 183 -12.54 -16.23 -4.94
C GLY A 183 -13.29 -17.08 -3.90
N ILE A 184 -14.20 -16.49 -3.15
CA ILE A 184 -15.05 -17.24 -2.19
C ILE A 184 -16.02 -18.15 -2.93
N THR A 185 -16.63 -17.69 -4.03
CA THR A 185 -17.56 -18.48 -4.82
C THR A 185 -16.89 -19.75 -5.36
N ASP A 186 -15.69 -19.61 -5.90
CA ASP A 186 -14.92 -20.72 -6.49
C ASP A 186 -14.42 -21.72 -5.44
N ALA A 187 -14.18 -21.26 -4.21
CA ALA A 187 -13.70 -22.14 -3.13
C ALA A 187 -14.79 -22.95 -2.42
N LEU A 188 -16.04 -22.51 -2.50
CA LEU A 188 -17.15 -23.19 -1.83
C LEU A 188 -17.53 -24.52 -2.50
N ALA A 189 -17.96 -25.48 -1.68
CA ALA A 189 -18.40 -26.78 -2.18
C ALA A 189 -19.68 -26.66 -3.03
N PRO A 190 -19.84 -27.52 -4.05
CA PRO A 190 -21.09 -27.59 -4.83
C PRO A 190 -22.31 -27.78 -3.94
N GLY A 191 -23.37 -27.01 -4.17
CA GLY A 191 -24.61 -27.05 -3.39
C GLY A 191 -24.67 -26.04 -2.24
N THR A 192 -23.61 -25.29 -2.00
CA THR A 192 -23.61 -24.15 -1.08
C THR A 192 -24.47 -23.01 -1.64
N SER A 193 -25.27 -22.38 -0.77
CA SER A 193 -26.09 -21.21 -1.13
C SER A 193 -25.43 -19.93 -0.63
N LEU A 194 -24.44 -19.44 -1.37
CA LEU A 194 -23.82 -18.15 -1.08
C LEU A 194 -24.80 -17.01 -1.32
N ASN A 195 -25.12 -16.24 -0.25
CA ASN A 195 -25.84 -14.99 -0.39
C ASN A 195 -24.82 -13.84 -0.52
N TYR A 196 -25.05 -12.95 -1.47
CA TYR A 196 -24.26 -11.73 -1.63
C TYR A 196 -25.13 -10.49 -1.70
N ARG A 197 -24.78 -9.45 -0.95
CA ARG A 197 -25.32 -8.08 -1.05
C ARG A 197 -24.24 -7.10 -0.65
N SER A 198 -24.02 -6.01 -1.41
CA SER A 198 -23.05 -5.00 -0.99
C SER A 198 -23.45 -4.32 0.31
N GLY A 199 -24.73 -4.04 0.50
CA GLY A 199 -25.31 -3.54 1.76
C GLY A 199 -24.92 -2.12 2.14
N ALA A 200 -23.74 -1.66 1.81
CA ALA A 200 -23.26 -0.30 2.03
C ALA A 200 -22.56 0.22 0.77
N LEU A 201 -22.55 1.53 0.60
CA LEU A 201 -21.66 2.21 -0.36
C LEU A 201 -20.25 2.35 0.23
N PRO A 202 -19.21 2.50 -0.60
CA PRO A 202 -17.83 2.63 -0.09
C PRO A 202 -17.64 3.78 0.90
N PHE A 203 -18.07 4.99 0.56
CA PHE A 203 -17.73 6.21 1.31
C PHE A 203 -18.92 7.12 1.65
N HIS A 204 -20.11 6.76 1.23
CA HIS A 204 -21.32 7.57 1.40
C HIS A 204 -22.45 6.75 1.98
N GLU A 205 -23.39 7.40 2.63
CA GLU A 205 -24.61 6.76 3.07
C GLU A 205 -25.45 6.28 1.88
N ASN A 206 -26.19 5.19 2.09
CA ASN A 206 -27.12 4.69 1.09
C ASN A 206 -28.21 5.74 0.81
N ILE A 207 -28.44 6.04 -0.46
CA ILE A 207 -29.51 6.96 -0.88
C ILE A 207 -30.89 6.41 -0.48
N ASN A 208 -31.07 5.09 -0.60
CA ASN A 208 -32.29 4.44 -0.13
C ASN A 208 -32.13 4.09 1.37
N PRO A 209 -32.95 4.68 2.26
CA PRO A 209 -32.84 4.40 3.69
C PRO A 209 -33.32 3.01 4.07
N LYS A 210 -34.02 2.29 3.17
CA LYS A 210 -34.49 0.92 3.41
C LYS A 210 -33.42 -0.07 2.98
N ASN A 211 -32.58 -0.48 3.91
CA ASN A 211 -31.54 -1.47 3.69
C ASN A 211 -31.94 -2.82 4.33
N TYR A 212 -32.21 -3.81 3.48
CA TYR A 212 -32.57 -5.16 3.96
C TYR A 212 -31.35 -6.08 4.06
N ALA A 213 -30.15 -5.64 3.64
CA ALA A 213 -28.95 -6.45 3.66
C ALA A 213 -28.55 -6.94 5.06
N PRO A 214 -28.62 -6.13 6.15
CA PRO A 214 -28.26 -6.59 7.49
C PRO A 214 -29.11 -7.76 8.00
N PHE A 215 -30.37 -7.82 7.60
CA PHE A 215 -31.26 -8.90 8.04
C PHE A 215 -30.82 -10.30 7.58
N VAL A 216 -30.10 -10.38 6.47
CA VAL A 216 -29.60 -11.66 5.92
C VAL A 216 -28.65 -12.34 6.91
N ALA A 217 -27.89 -11.57 7.69
CA ALA A 217 -26.99 -12.10 8.70
C ALA A 217 -27.67 -13.01 9.73
N GLY A 218 -28.94 -12.74 10.06
CA GLY A 218 -29.71 -13.54 11.00
C GLY A 218 -30.18 -14.90 10.48
N TYR A 219 -30.11 -15.14 9.17
CA TYR A 219 -30.52 -16.37 8.50
C TYR A 219 -29.37 -17.16 7.92
N SER A 220 -28.17 -16.60 7.96
CA SER A 220 -26.96 -17.21 7.42
C SER A 220 -26.18 -17.98 8.49
N ASP A 221 -25.33 -18.91 8.09
CA ASP A 221 -24.50 -19.67 9.02
C ASP A 221 -23.29 -18.86 9.49
N VAL A 222 -22.77 -18.02 8.64
CA VAL A 222 -21.68 -17.08 8.89
C VAL A 222 -21.86 -15.84 8.02
N THR A 223 -21.52 -14.67 8.56
CA THR A 223 -21.44 -13.42 7.80
C THR A 223 -19.96 -13.05 7.59
N ILE A 224 -19.61 -12.76 6.35
CA ILE A 224 -18.28 -12.28 5.94
C ILE A 224 -18.47 -10.86 5.41
N ALA A 225 -17.97 -9.87 6.13
CA ALA A 225 -18.10 -8.46 5.76
C ALA A 225 -16.76 -7.91 5.27
N VAL A 226 -16.74 -7.32 4.07
CA VAL A 226 -15.53 -6.73 3.47
C VAL A 226 -15.65 -5.21 3.47
N VAL A 227 -14.81 -4.56 4.24
CA VAL A 227 -14.82 -3.11 4.47
C VAL A 227 -13.40 -2.55 4.30
N GLY A 228 -13.25 -1.24 4.33
CA GLY A 228 -11.93 -0.62 4.27
C GLY A 228 -11.90 0.68 3.48
N LEU A 229 -10.78 0.88 2.81
CA LEU A 229 -10.47 2.03 1.98
C LEU A 229 -10.08 1.58 0.57
N THR A 230 -9.78 2.55 -0.29
CA THR A 230 -9.20 2.35 -1.62
C THR A 230 -7.98 3.25 -1.78
N ALA A 231 -7.09 2.91 -2.70
CA ALA A 231 -5.83 3.63 -2.90
C ALA A 231 -6.03 5.12 -3.26
N ASP A 232 -7.13 5.46 -3.93
CA ASP A 232 -7.50 6.84 -4.25
C ASP A 232 -7.92 7.68 -3.03
N ARG A 233 -8.25 7.02 -1.89
CA ARG A 233 -8.47 7.65 -0.58
C ARG A 233 -7.19 7.75 0.26
N GLU A 234 -6.22 6.91 -0.01
CA GLU A 234 -4.94 6.81 0.70
C GLU A 234 -3.75 7.25 -0.19
N GLY A 235 -4.01 8.05 -1.23
CA GLY A 235 -3.00 8.57 -2.14
C GLY A 235 -2.02 9.52 -1.46
N GLU A 236 -1.01 9.92 -2.20
CA GLU A 236 -0.01 10.89 -1.74
C GLU A 236 -0.62 12.27 -1.54
N GLU A 237 0.05 13.08 -0.72
CA GLU A 237 -0.27 14.49 -0.52
C GLU A 237 -0.41 15.21 -1.87
N VAL A 238 -1.51 15.91 -2.06
CA VAL A 238 -2.00 16.58 -3.28
C VAL A 238 -2.43 15.66 -4.43
N ASP A 239 -2.38 14.34 -4.26
CA ASP A 239 -2.74 13.36 -5.31
C ASP A 239 -3.89 12.42 -4.91
N ALA A 240 -4.40 12.52 -3.69
CA ALA A 240 -5.51 11.71 -3.20
C ALA A 240 -6.87 12.33 -3.59
N ILE A 241 -7.25 12.19 -4.86
CA ILE A 241 -8.44 12.84 -5.47
C ILE A 241 -9.74 12.53 -4.73
N ALA A 242 -9.87 11.34 -4.18
CA ALA A 242 -11.06 10.91 -3.44
C ALA A 242 -10.98 11.17 -1.93
N SER A 243 -9.85 11.65 -1.43
CA SER A 243 -9.68 12.06 -0.03
C SER A 243 -10.37 13.39 0.24
N ASP A 244 -11.02 13.51 1.40
CA ASP A 244 -11.64 14.76 1.84
C ASP A 244 -10.62 15.89 2.10
N HIS A 245 -9.33 15.55 2.14
CA HIS A 245 -8.20 16.43 2.44
C HIS A 245 -7.19 16.54 1.28
N GLU A 246 -7.49 15.95 0.13
CA GLU A 246 -6.61 15.91 -1.05
C GLU A 246 -5.21 15.33 -0.78
N GLY A 247 -5.05 14.56 0.29
CA GLY A 247 -3.76 14.03 0.74
C GLY A 247 -3.88 13.09 1.93
N ASP A 248 -2.92 13.19 2.83
CA ASP A 248 -2.80 12.35 4.02
C ASP A 248 -4.07 12.33 4.88
N LYS A 249 -4.37 11.19 5.45
CA LYS A 249 -5.52 11.03 6.35
C LYS A 249 -5.30 11.81 7.65
N HIS A 250 -6.35 12.55 8.07
CA HIS A 250 -6.36 13.28 9.33
C HIS A 250 -6.88 12.44 10.51
N ASP A 251 -7.40 11.24 10.24
CA ASP A 251 -7.82 10.26 11.25
C ASP A 251 -7.51 8.83 10.83
N LEU A 252 -7.84 7.88 11.70
CA LEU A 252 -7.65 6.45 11.45
C LEU A 252 -8.98 5.71 11.28
N GLN A 253 -10.10 6.41 11.20
CA GLN A 253 -11.43 5.78 11.19
C GLN A 253 -11.74 5.13 9.85
N LEU A 254 -12.47 4.04 9.91
CA LEU A 254 -13.24 3.58 8.74
C LEU A 254 -14.34 4.59 8.41
N PRO A 255 -14.78 4.70 7.15
CA PRO A 255 -15.92 5.54 6.79
C PRO A 255 -17.14 5.27 7.69
N ALA A 256 -17.76 6.33 8.19
CA ALA A 256 -18.81 6.24 9.20
C ALA A 256 -20.00 5.36 8.76
N ASN A 257 -20.34 5.39 7.46
CA ASN A 257 -21.37 4.52 6.87
C ASN A 257 -21.01 3.04 6.92
N GLN A 258 -19.74 2.68 6.79
CA GLN A 258 -19.26 1.29 6.93
C GLN A 258 -19.34 0.84 8.39
N VAL A 259 -18.92 1.68 9.34
CA VAL A 259 -19.05 1.40 10.79
C VAL A 259 -20.50 1.22 11.18
N ALA A 260 -21.39 2.10 10.71
CA ALA A 260 -22.84 1.99 10.94
C ALA A 260 -23.39 0.67 10.38
N TYR A 261 -22.99 0.30 9.17
CA TYR A 261 -23.39 -0.96 8.53
C TYR A 261 -22.94 -2.20 9.32
N ILE A 262 -21.69 -2.21 9.81
CA ILE A 262 -21.21 -3.32 10.66
C ILE A 262 -22.08 -3.43 11.93
N LYS A 263 -22.40 -2.30 12.59
CA LYS A 263 -23.25 -2.29 13.77
C LYS A 263 -24.68 -2.82 13.48
N GLU A 264 -25.21 -2.54 12.30
CA GLU A 264 -26.47 -3.12 11.85
C GLU A 264 -26.37 -4.64 11.63
N LEU A 265 -25.29 -5.13 11.02
CA LEU A 265 -25.02 -6.56 10.90
C LEU A 265 -24.98 -7.24 12.26
N VAL A 266 -24.28 -6.64 13.22
CA VAL A 266 -24.20 -7.13 14.62
C VAL A 266 -25.56 -7.21 15.27
N ALA A 267 -26.41 -6.20 15.08
CA ALA A 267 -27.78 -6.19 15.64
C ALA A 267 -28.66 -7.33 15.08
N HIS A 268 -28.38 -7.81 13.88
CA HIS A 268 -29.20 -8.83 13.20
C HIS A 268 -28.56 -10.24 13.17
N LYS A 269 -27.25 -10.38 13.34
CA LYS A 269 -26.56 -11.68 13.21
C LYS A 269 -26.94 -12.71 14.29
N LYS A 270 -27.60 -12.29 15.38
CA LYS A 270 -27.86 -13.15 16.55
C LYS A 270 -26.56 -13.76 17.08
N GLU A 271 -26.54 -15.06 17.38
CA GLU A 271 -25.37 -15.81 17.84
C GLU A 271 -24.48 -16.32 16.67
N LYS A 272 -24.76 -15.87 15.43
CA LYS A 272 -24.00 -16.30 14.25
C LYS A 272 -22.66 -15.57 14.18
N PRO A 273 -21.59 -16.24 13.70
CA PRO A 273 -20.27 -15.61 13.61
C PRO A 273 -20.21 -14.51 12.54
N LEU A 274 -19.40 -13.49 12.83
CA LEU A 274 -19.07 -12.38 11.93
C LEU A 274 -17.57 -12.37 11.69
N VAL A 275 -17.15 -12.61 10.46
CA VAL A 275 -15.79 -12.46 9.97
C VAL A 275 -15.67 -11.10 9.30
N LEU A 276 -14.76 -10.26 9.77
CA LEU A 276 -14.47 -8.96 9.19
C LEU A 276 -13.19 -9.04 8.34
N ILE A 277 -13.26 -8.62 7.10
CA ILE A 277 -12.13 -8.47 6.20
C ILE A 277 -11.92 -6.97 5.98
N VAL A 278 -10.72 -6.49 6.30
CA VAL A 278 -10.35 -5.08 6.21
C VAL A 278 -9.33 -4.89 5.10
N ALA A 279 -9.65 -4.05 4.14
CA ALA A 279 -8.77 -3.63 3.07
C ALA A 279 -8.31 -2.19 3.31
N SER A 280 -7.02 -1.96 3.46
CA SER A 280 -6.42 -0.62 3.55
C SER A 280 -4.91 -0.71 3.38
N GLY A 281 -4.28 0.30 2.83
CA GLY A 281 -2.82 0.40 2.74
C GLY A 281 -2.17 0.95 4.02
N SER A 282 -2.95 1.60 4.87
CA SER A 282 -2.53 2.21 6.13
C SER A 282 -3.33 1.67 7.32
N PRO A 283 -2.92 1.97 8.57
CA PRO A 283 -3.69 1.62 9.75
C PRO A 283 -5.10 2.19 9.71
N VAL A 284 -6.06 1.36 10.12
CA VAL A 284 -7.44 1.78 10.37
C VAL A 284 -7.86 1.38 11.78
N SER A 285 -8.62 2.25 12.43
CA SER A 285 -9.21 1.99 13.74
C SER A 285 -10.43 1.08 13.59
N LEU A 286 -10.46 0.03 14.40
CA LEU A 286 -11.61 -0.86 14.52
C LEU A 286 -12.34 -0.67 15.86
N GLU A 287 -12.07 0.44 16.55
CA GLU A 287 -12.67 0.76 17.84
C GLU A 287 -14.20 0.79 17.76
N GLY A 288 -14.84 0.09 18.67
CA GLY A 288 -16.31 -0.02 18.73
C GLY A 288 -16.94 -1.02 17.74
N ILE A 289 -16.12 -1.78 17.00
CA ILE A 289 -16.58 -2.87 16.13
C ILE A 289 -15.79 -4.16 16.32
N GLU A 290 -14.53 -4.09 16.74
CA GLU A 290 -13.65 -5.24 16.88
C GLU A 290 -14.15 -6.30 17.89
N GLU A 291 -14.78 -5.86 18.98
CA GLU A 291 -15.31 -6.72 20.01
C GLU A 291 -16.46 -7.60 19.53
N HIS A 292 -17.17 -7.14 18.50
CA HIS A 292 -18.33 -7.81 17.92
C HIS A 292 -18.00 -8.78 16.80
N CYS A 293 -16.77 -8.76 16.29
CA CYS A 293 -16.28 -9.66 15.27
C CYS A 293 -15.67 -10.91 15.88
N ASP A 294 -15.94 -12.07 15.30
CA ASP A 294 -15.40 -13.36 15.76
C ASP A 294 -14.03 -13.65 15.09
N ALA A 295 -13.81 -13.18 13.87
CA ALA A 295 -12.50 -13.16 13.24
C ALA A 295 -12.28 -11.86 12.48
N ILE A 296 -11.01 -11.42 12.36
CA ILE A 296 -10.61 -10.20 11.64
C ILE A 296 -9.36 -10.49 10.83
N LEU A 297 -9.42 -10.20 9.53
CA LEU A 297 -8.31 -10.28 8.60
C LEU A 297 -7.98 -8.88 8.07
N GLN A 298 -6.71 -8.50 8.08
CA GLN A 298 -6.18 -7.35 7.34
C GLN A 298 -5.59 -7.89 6.04
N ILE A 299 -6.08 -7.42 4.89
CA ILE A 299 -5.70 -7.96 3.57
C ILE A 299 -4.92 -6.99 2.71
N TRP A 300 -4.73 -5.74 3.16
CA TRP A 300 -4.09 -4.66 2.39
C TRP A 300 -4.82 -4.40 1.06
N TYR A 301 -4.08 -4.17 -0.01
CA TYR A 301 -4.52 -4.16 -1.40
C TYR A 301 -3.89 -5.38 -2.09
N PRO A 302 -4.59 -6.52 -2.14
CA PRO A 302 -3.96 -7.82 -2.36
C PRO A 302 -3.63 -8.15 -3.83
N GLY A 303 -3.88 -7.23 -4.76
CA GLY A 303 -3.59 -7.42 -6.17
C GLY A 303 -4.54 -8.35 -6.91
N GLU A 304 -4.14 -8.73 -8.14
CA GLU A 304 -5.00 -9.42 -9.09
C GLU A 304 -5.59 -10.75 -8.60
N GLN A 305 -4.87 -11.45 -7.71
CA GLN A 305 -5.29 -12.74 -7.15
C GLN A 305 -5.84 -12.63 -5.72
N GLY A 306 -6.21 -11.42 -5.32
CA GLY A 306 -6.65 -11.12 -3.95
C GLY A 306 -7.83 -11.97 -3.47
N GLY A 307 -8.84 -12.16 -4.32
CA GLY A 307 -10.00 -13.00 -3.99
C GLY A 307 -9.61 -14.44 -3.71
N ASN A 308 -8.76 -15.03 -4.56
CA ASN A 308 -8.26 -16.38 -4.36
C ASN A 308 -7.41 -16.51 -3.08
N ALA A 309 -6.53 -15.54 -2.82
CA ALA A 309 -5.69 -15.54 -1.63
C ALA A 309 -6.51 -15.43 -0.33
N VAL A 310 -7.55 -14.60 -0.33
CA VAL A 310 -8.47 -14.47 0.81
C VAL A 310 -9.24 -15.77 1.02
N ALA A 311 -9.74 -16.40 -0.03
CA ALA A 311 -10.41 -17.68 0.05
C ALA A 311 -9.50 -18.79 0.60
N ASP A 312 -8.23 -18.86 0.16
CA ASP A 312 -7.23 -19.79 0.67
C ASP A 312 -7.09 -19.70 2.20
N VAL A 313 -7.07 -18.47 2.73
CA VAL A 313 -6.95 -18.23 4.18
C VAL A 313 -8.27 -18.52 4.91
N LEU A 314 -9.40 -18.07 4.36
CA LEU A 314 -10.71 -18.26 4.98
C LEU A 314 -11.06 -19.75 5.15
N PHE A 315 -10.74 -20.58 4.16
CA PHE A 315 -11.09 -21.98 4.13
C PHE A 315 -9.95 -22.93 4.53
N GLY A 316 -8.79 -22.38 4.92
CA GLY A 316 -7.70 -23.15 5.48
C GLY A 316 -6.79 -23.85 4.46
N ASP A 317 -6.87 -23.52 3.17
CA ASP A 317 -5.91 -23.97 2.16
C ASP A 317 -4.53 -23.34 2.40
N TYR A 318 -4.48 -22.21 3.11
CA TYR A 318 -3.26 -21.55 3.54
C TYR A 318 -3.40 -20.99 4.97
N SER A 319 -2.42 -21.25 5.83
CA SER A 319 -2.37 -20.66 7.17
C SER A 319 -1.87 -19.22 7.09
N PRO A 320 -2.61 -18.20 7.61
CA PRO A 320 -2.20 -16.81 7.53
C PRO A 320 -0.85 -16.60 8.21
N SER A 321 0.09 -16.00 7.49
CA SER A 321 1.48 -15.82 7.95
C SER A 321 1.95 -14.37 7.90
N GLY A 322 1.11 -13.43 7.44
CA GLY A 322 1.42 -12.02 7.43
C GLY A 322 1.56 -11.44 8.83
N HIS A 323 2.37 -10.38 8.95
CA HIS A 323 2.58 -9.62 10.18
C HIS A 323 2.39 -8.14 9.89
N LEU A 324 1.91 -7.40 10.88
CA LEU A 324 1.81 -5.95 10.76
C LEU A 324 3.22 -5.34 10.66
N PRO A 325 3.52 -4.56 9.61
CA PRO A 325 4.82 -3.91 9.45
C PRO A 325 4.98 -2.66 10.31
N LEU A 326 3.90 -2.18 10.90
CA LEU A 326 3.85 -0.99 11.74
C LEU A 326 2.76 -1.14 12.82
N THR A 327 2.83 -0.30 13.85
CA THR A 327 1.82 -0.26 14.92
C THR A 327 0.48 0.25 14.39
N PHE A 328 -0.60 -0.45 14.69
CA PHE A 328 -1.96 0.00 14.47
C PHE A 328 -2.49 0.66 15.76
N PRO A 329 -2.53 2.00 15.82
CA PRO A 329 -3.11 2.69 16.96
C PRO A 329 -4.62 2.43 17.05
N ARG A 330 -5.16 2.43 18.26
CA ARG A 330 -6.59 2.29 18.46
C ARG A 330 -7.36 3.51 17.94
N ASN A 331 -6.79 4.70 18.13
CA ASN A 331 -7.34 5.96 17.65
C ASN A 331 -6.22 6.98 17.42
N ILE A 332 -6.58 8.12 16.86
CA ILE A 332 -5.62 9.18 16.51
C ILE A 332 -4.94 9.81 17.74
N ASP A 333 -5.58 9.76 18.91
CA ASP A 333 -5.01 10.34 20.15
C ASP A 333 -3.76 9.61 20.62
N GLN A 334 -3.50 8.40 20.13
CA GLN A 334 -2.29 7.64 20.39
C GLN A 334 -1.13 7.99 19.45
N VAL A 335 -1.39 8.79 18.42
CA VAL A 335 -0.38 9.22 17.46
C VAL A 335 0.22 10.53 17.94
N PRO A 336 1.57 10.69 17.99
CA PRO A 336 2.20 11.97 18.31
C PRO A 336 1.75 13.07 17.35
N PRO A 337 1.78 14.35 17.75
CA PRO A 337 1.52 15.47 16.85
C PRO A 337 2.35 15.38 15.58
N TYR A 338 1.78 15.79 14.45
CA TYR A 338 2.40 15.66 13.12
C TYR A 338 3.77 16.37 13.02
N ASP A 339 3.91 17.50 13.69
CA ASP A 339 5.12 18.33 13.72
C ASP A 339 6.12 17.94 14.85
N ASP A 340 5.79 16.95 15.68
CA ASP A 340 6.73 16.40 16.66
C ASP A 340 7.61 15.32 16.02
N TYR A 341 8.84 15.66 15.67
CA TYR A 341 9.84 14.74 15.11
C TYR A 341 10.73 14.08 16.17
N SER A 342 10.43 14.24 17.46
CA SER A 342 11.13 13.50 18.51
C SER A 342 10.82 12.01 18.41
N MET A 343 11.72 11.17 18.94
CA MET A 343 11.47 9.72 19.04
C MET A 343 10.77 9.32 20.35
N GLN A 344 10.43 10.29 21.17
CA GLN A 344 9.77 10.03 22.45
C GLN A 344 8.32 9.57 22.21
N GLY A 345 7.93 8.46 22.84
CA GLY A 345 6.59 7.90 22.69
C GLY A 345 6.29 7.21 21.35
N ARG A 346 7.29 7.07 20.49
CA ARG A 346 7.15 6.35 19.22
C ARG A 346 7.46 4.86 19.40
N THR A 347 6.96 4.03 18.49
CA THR A 347 7.19 2.59 18.44
C THR A 347 8.15 2.22 17.31
N TYR A 348 8.69 1.00 17.32
CA TYR A 348 9.49 0.46 16.21
C TYR A 348 8.64 -0.17 15.10
N LYS A 349 7.36 -0.37 15.35
CA LYS A 349 6.38 -0.93 14.40
C LYS A 349 5.15 -0.04 14.37
#